data_bbd8bfe321788f17e3f499799848ae74
#
_entry.id   bbd8bfe321788f17e3f499799848ae74
#
_cell.length_a   1.000
_cell.length_b   1.000
_cell.length_c   1.000
_cell.angle_alpha   90.00
_cell.angle_beta   90.00
_cell.angle_gamma   90.00
#
_symmetry.space_group_name_H-M   'P 1'
#
loop_
_entity.id
_entity.type
_entity.pdbx_description
1 polymer ?
#
loop_
_entity_poly.entity_id
_entity_poly.type
_entity_poly.pdbx_seq_one_letter_code
_entity_poly.pdbx_strand_id
1 'polypeptide(L)'
;MELVSTVKDSVDLKSFGFSKYSGNYRGAPVEGAFSPDGKYLYFTNYAMYGKGFNKEGTDKCSPSSGYDTSFLSRIDLSTYTIDAVYPVGSVPKVVQVTPDNKYILVSNWCSYTVSVISVAEQKVVKSIKIGRYPRGIVVTKDSTFAYVAEMGGNRLHRIDLATFEQTYIPIGSNPRALVLSPDDKVLYATMNLS
;
A
#
# COMPACT_ATOMS: atom_id res chain seq x y z
N MET A 1 -21.59 -6.24 18.22
CA MET A 1 -20.97 -5.84 16.92
C MET A 1 -21.92 -6.32 15.85
N GLU A 2 -22.29 -5.46 14.91
CA GLU A 2 -23.27 -5.76 13.85
C GLU A 2 -22.56 -5.64 12.48
N LEU A 3 -22.90 -6.51 11.52
CA LEU A 3 -22.43 -6.41 10.14
C LEU A 3 -23.27 -5.33 9.44
N VAL A 4 -22.64 -4.20 9.10
CA VAL A 4 -23.30 -3.06 8.46
C VAL A 4 -23.46 -3.28 6.95
N SER A 5 -22.41 -3.76 6.26
CA SER A 5 -22.45 -4.00 4.82
C SER A 5 -21.39 -5.00 4.37
N THR A 6 -21.57 -5.53 3.16
CA THR A 6 -20.57 -6.34 2.45
C THR A 6 -20.31 -5.72 1.08
N VAL A 7 -19.08 -5.35 0.81
CA VAL A 7 -18.66 -4.81 -0.49
C VAL A 7 -18.04 -5.93 -1.31
N LYS A 8 -18.53 -6.12 -2.54
CA LYS A 8 -17.92 -7.07 -3.48
C LYS A 8 -16.66 -6.43 -4.09
N ASP A 9 -15.54 -7.12 -3.97
CA ASP A 9 -14.30 -6.75 -4.67
C ASP A 9 -14.38 -7.17 -6.14
N SER A 10 -15.17 -6.40 -6.90
CA SER A 10 -15.35 -6.59 -8.35
C SER A 10 -15.48 -5.24 -9.01
N VAL A 11 -14.56 -4.92 -9.92
CA VAL A 11 -14.47 -3.61 -10.57
C VAL A 11 -14.36 -3.73 -12.09
N ASP A 12 -15.04 -2.84 -12.82
CA ASP A 12 -14.75 -2.59 -14.22
C ASP A 12 -13.65 -1.53 -14.30
N LEU A 13 -12.40 -1.98 -14.50
CA LEU A 13 -11.25 -1.09 -14.57
C LEU A 13 -11.35 -0.06 -15.70
N LYS A 14 -12.11 -0.35 -16.77
CA LYS A 14 -12.33 0.59 -17.87
C LYS A 14 -13.12 1.81 -17.40
N SER A 15 -14.11 1.63 -16.52
CA SER A 15 -14.90 2.75 -15.98
C SER A 15 -14.06 3.70 -15.14
N PHE A 16 -12.91 3.24 -14.62
CA PHE A 16 -11.92 4.05 -13.90
C PHE A 16 -10.80 4.60 -14.80
N GLY A 17 -10.96 4.58 -16.12
CA GLY A 17 -10.01 5.16 -17.07
C GLY A 17 -8.92 4.22 -17.60
N PHE A 18 -8.92 2.93 -17.19
CA PHE A 18 -7.93 1.95 -17.64
C PHE A 18 -8.42 1.23 -18.90
N SER A 19 -8.42 1.92 -20.05
CA SER A 19 -9.03 1.50 -21.31
C SER A 19 -8.51 0.17 -21.89
N LYS A 20 -7.29 -0.26 -21.49
CA LYS A 20 -6.72 -1.56 -21.92
C LYS A 20 -7.44 -2.77 -21.31
N TYR A 21 -8.21 -2.57 -20.25
CA TYR A 21 -8.97 -3.63 -19.60
C TYR A 21 -10.42 -3.62 -20.05
N SER A 22 -11.04 -4.79 -20.11
CA SER A 22 -12.46 -4.95 -20.49
C SER A 22 -13.12 -6.04 -19.66
N GLY A 23 -14.29 -5.74 -19.10
CA GLY A 23 -15.03 -6.62 -18.19
C GLY A 23 -14.72 -6.38 -16.72
N ASN A 24 -15.25 -7.27 -15.89
CA ASN A 24 -15.09 -7.19 -14.42
C ASN A 24 -13.84 -7.93 -13.97
N TYR A 25 -13.13 -7.30 -13.06
CA TYR A 25 -11.92 -7.83 -12.42
C TYR A 25 -12.17 -7.99 -10.94
N ARG A 26 -11.58 -9.02 -10.35
CA ARG A 26 -11.57 -9.23 -8.90
C ARG A 26 -10.16 -9.06 -8.38
N GLY A 27 -10.05 -8.54 -7.16
CA GLY A 27 -8.79 -8.51 -6.44
C GLY A 27 -8.67 -9.66 -5.44
N ALA A 28 -7.53 -9.70 -4.76
CA ALA A 28 -7.27 -10.50 -3.57
C ALA A 28 -6.97 -9.56 -2.40
N PRO A 29 -7.98 -9.07 -1.65
CA PRO A 29 -7.79 -8.11 -0.58
C PRO A 29 -6.84 -8.61 0.51
N VAL A 30 -5.94 -7.76 0.99
CA VAL A 30 -4.93 -8.10 2.02
C VAL A 30 -5.07 -7.22 3.24
N GLU A 31 -4.82 -5.94 3.13
CA GLU A 31 -4.83 -5.00 4.25
C GLU A 31 -5.55 -3.72 3.85
N GLY A 32 -6.16 -3.06 4.84
CA GLY A 32 -6.91 -1.84 4.66
C GLY A 32 -6.56 -0.75 5.66
N ALA A 33 -6.79 0.50 5.27
CA ALA A 33 -6.65 1.67 6.12
C ALA A 33 -7.79 2.66 5.86
N PHE A 34 -8.33 3.22 6.94
CA PHE A 34 -9.31 4.30 6.83
C PHE A 34 -8.63 5.63 6.51
N SER A 35 -9.33 6.50 5.77
CA SER A 35 -8.96 7.90 5.72
C SER A 35 -9.12 8.55 7.10
N PRO A 36 -8.28 9.55 7.48
CA PRO A 36 -8.37 10.22 8.77
C PRO A 36 -9.72 10.90 9.03
N ASP A 37 -10.42 11.30 7.98
CA ASP A 37 -11.75 11.91 8.06
C ASP A 37 -12.89 10.87 8.12
N GLY A 38 -12.59 9.58 8.09
CA GLY A 38 -13.55 8.49 8.19
C GLY A 38 -14.47 8.30 6.98
N LYS A 39 -14.19 8.96 5.84
CA LYS A 39 -15.05 8.88 4.64
C LYS A 39 -14.74 7.69 3.75
N TYR A 40 -13.50 7.24 3.75
CA TYR A 40 -13.01 6.23 2.83
C TYR A 40 -12.28 5.10 3.55
N LEU A 41 -12.39 3.91 2.99
CA LEU A 41 -11.51 2.77 3.28
C LEU A 41 -10.70 2.45 2.03
N TYR A 42 -9.39 2.40 2.18
CA TYR A 42 -8.47 1.93 1.15
C TYR A 42 -8.06 0.51 1.45
N PHE A 43 -7.97 -0.35 0.44
CA PHE A 43 -7.45 -1.71 0.62
C PHE A 43 -6.57 -2.15 -0.55
N THR A 44 -5.52 -2.90 -0.21
CA THR A 44 -4.60 -3.47 -1.18
C THR A 44 -5.14 -4.78 -1.72
N ASN A 45 -4.89 -5.04 -3.01
CA ASN A 45 -5.16 -6.33 -3.64
C ASN A 45 -3.83 -7.02 -3.96
N TYR A 46 -3.54 -8.15 -3.32
CA TYR A 46 -2.34 -8.96 -3.54
C TYR A 46 -2.11 -9.25 -5.02
N ALA A 47 -3.18 -9.62 -5.70
CA ALA A 47 -3.26 -9.87 -7.12
C ALA A 47 -4.58 -9.36 -7.68
N MET A 48 -4.63 -9.24 -9.00
CA MET A 48 -5.88 -9.03 -9.73
C MET A 48 -6.18 -10.27 -10.59
N TYR A 49 -7.45 -10.59 -10.73
CA TYR A 49 -7.92 -11.72 -11.52
C TYR A 49 -8.83 -11.26 -12.64
N GLY A 50 -8.54 -11.73 -13.85
CA GLY A 50 -9.28 -11.39 -15.06
C GLY A 50 -8.36 -11.34 -16.28
N LYS A 51 -8.93 -11.01 -17.44
CA LYS A 51 -8.18 -10.97 -18.71
C LYS A 51 -7.03 -9.94 -18.65
N GLY A 52 -5.80 -10.41 -18.87
CA GLY A 52 -4.59 -9.58 -18.85
C GLY A 52 -3.82 -9.62 -17.51
N PHE A 53 -4.31 -10.37 -16.52
CA PHE A 53 -3.60 -10.70 -15.29
C PHE A 53 -3.34 -12.21 -15.29
N ASN A 54 -2.11 -12.61 -15.63
CA ASN A 54 -1.75 -14.01 -15.87
C ASN A 54 -0.58 -14.48 -15.00
N LYS A 55 0.08 -13.55 -14.28
CA LYS A 55 1.27 -13.84 -13.48
C LYS A 55 1.09 -13.32 -12.06
N GLU A 56 0.35 -14.07 -11.27
CA GLU A 56 0.23 -13.80 -9.83
C GLU A 56 1.59 -13.95 -9.16
N GLY A 57 1.94 -12.97 -8.31
CA GLY A 57 3.18 -12.98 -7.57
C GLY A 57 3.17 -13.99 -6.43
N THR A 58 4.35 -14.27 -5.90
CA THR A 58 4.57 -15.15 -4.73
C THR A 58 5.39 -14.41 -3.68
N ASP A 59 5.53 -15.01 -2.49
CA ASP A 59 6.37 -14.41 -1.44
C ASP A 59 7.88 -14.46 -1.78
N LYS A 60 8.30 -15.36 -2.68
CA LYS A 60 9.67 -15.41 -3.22
C LYS A 60 9.70 -14.73 -4.59
N CYS A 61 10.01 -13.45 -4.64
CA CYS A 61 9.97 -12.66 -5.85
C CYS A 61 11.00 -11.53 -5.86
N SER A 62 11.13 -10.92 -7.03
CA SER A 62 11.92 -9.72 -7.26
C SER A 62 11.27 -8.91 -8.38
N PRO A 63 11.69 -7.67 -8.63
CA PRO A 63 11.20 -6.90 -9.78
C PRO A 63 11.43 -7.59 -11.13
N SER A 64 12.49 -8.42 -11.24
CA SER A 64 12.78 -9.20 -12.46
C SER A 64 11.89 -10.44 -12.64
N SER A 65 11.10 -10.83 -11.65
CA SER A 65 10.15 -11.94 -11.78
C SER A 65 9.04 -11.68 -12.79
N GLY A 66 8.78 -10.39 -13.11
CA GLY A 66 7.81 -9.99 -14.11
C GLY A 66 6.37 -10.33 -13.74
N TYR A 67 6.06 -10.32 -12.44
CA TYR A 67 4.69 -10.50 -11.93
C TYR A 67 3.82 -9.30 -12.27
N ASP A 68 2.53 -9.54 -12.43
CA ASP A 68 1.58 -8.49 -12.74
C ASP A 68 1.54 -7.44 -11.62
N THR A 69 1.38 -6.19 -12.01
CA THR A 69 1.06 -5.10 -11.08
C THR A 69 -0.39 -5.21 -10.64
N SER A 70 -0.73 -4.60 -9.53
CA SER A 70 -2.05 -4.67 -8.94
C SER A 70 -2.67 -3.29 -8.73
N PHE A 71 -3.79 -3.24 -8.04
CA PHE A 71 -4.51 -2.01 -7.73
C PHE A 71 -4.78 -1.89 -6.23
N LEU A 72 -4.71 -0.66 -5.74
CA LEU A 72 -5.33 -0.23 -4.50
C LEU A 72 -6.76 0.17 -4.83
N SER A 73 -7.74 -0.30 -4.08
CA SER A 73 -9.15 0.09 -4.20
C SER A 73 -9.54 1.03 -3.08
N ARG A 74 -10.45 1.99 -3.38
CA ARG A 74 -11.08 2.86 -2.41
C ARG A 74 -12.57 2.55 -2.32
N ILE A 75 -13.09 2.41 -1.10
CA ILE A 75 -14.52 2.30 -0.81
C ILE A 75 -14.99 3.63 -0.23
N ASP A 76 -16.03 4.21 -0.81
CA ASP A 76 -16.81 5.28 -0.19
C ASP A 76 -17.70 4.68 0.90
N LEU A 77 -17.50 5.11 2.14
CA LEU A 77 -18.23 4.59 3.31
C LEU A 77 -19.66 5.13 3.44
N SER A 78 -20.03 6.12 2.65
CA SER A 78 -21.42 6.60 2.59
C SER A 78 -22.30 5.74 1.69
N THR A 79 -21.70 5.14 0.65
CA THR A 79 -22.40 4.30 -0.34
C THR A 79 -22.05 2.83 -0.27
N TYR A 80 -20.96 2.48 0.41
CA TYR A 80 -20.34 1.14 0.46
C TYR A 80 -20.02 0.58 -0.93
N THR A 81 -19.54 1.44 -1.83
CA THR A 81 -19.13 1.07 -3.18
C THR A 81 -17.65 1.39 -3.42
N ILE A 82 -17.00 0.63 -4.30
CA ILE A 82 -15.66 0.99 -4.79
C ILE A 82 -15.84 2.15 -5.77
N ASP A 83 -15.31 3.32 -5.41
CA ASP A 83 -15.46 4.56 -6.18
C ASP A 83 -14.14 5.05 -6.81
N ALA A 84 -13.01 4.44 -6.48
CA ALA A 84 -11.72 4.70 -7.13
C ALA A 84 -10.80 3.49 -7.05
N VAL A 85 -9.91 3.36 -8.05
CA VAL A 85 -8.82 2.39 -8.07
C VAL A 85 -7.52 3.07 -8.53
N TYR A 86 -6.41 2.68 -7.93
CA TYR A 86 -5.09 3.27 -8.20
C TYR A 86 -4.10 2.18 -8.59
N PRO A 87 -3.39 2.29 -9.72
CA PRO A 87 -2.39 1.30 -10.11
C PRO A 87 -1.21 1.36 -9.14
N VAL A 88 -0.81 0.22 -8.61
CA VAL A 88 0.32 0.08 -7.70
C VAL A 88 1.27 -1.00 -8.20
N GLY A 89 2.34 -1.28 -7.46
CA GLY A 89 3.29 -2.32 -7.85
C GLY A 89 2.76 -3.75 -7.69
N SER A 90 3.63 -4.72 -7.91
CA SER A 90 3.31 -6.14 -7.78
C SER A 90 3.28 -6.57 -6.32
N VAL A 91 2.28 -7.36 -5.95
CA VAL A 91 2.08 -7.89 -4.61
C VAL A 91 2.06 -6.78 -3.55
N PRO A 92 1.13 -5.82 -3.63
CA PRO A 92 0.99 -4.82 -2.58
C PRO A 92 0.53 -5.49 -1.28
N LYS A 93 1.11 -5.08 -0.16
CA LYS A 93 0.85 -5.65 1.18
C LYS A 93 0.17 -4.62 2.07
N VAL A 94 0.88 -3.62 2.52
CA VAL A 94 0.42 -2.65 3.51
C VAL A 94 0.00 -1.35 2.85
N VAL A 95 -1.10 -0.78 3.32
CA VAL A 95 -1.54 0.57 2.98
C VAL A 95 -1.58 1.43 4.24
N GLN A 96 -1.14 2.68 4.13
CA GLN A 96 -1.21 3.67 5.20
C GLN A 96 -1.62 5.02 4.63
N VAL A 97 -2.60 5.67 5.24
CA VAL A 97 -2.98 7.05 4.89
C VAL A 97 -2.25 8.01 5.84
N THR A 98 -1.73 9.12 5.32
CA THR A 98 -1.09 10.14 6.16
C THR A 98 -2.13 10.85 7.03
N PRO A 99 -1.82 11.21 8.29
CA PRO A 99 -2.76 11.87 9.19
C PRO A 99 -3.36 13.17 8.65
N ASP A 100 -2.62 13.91 7.80
CA ASP A 100 -3.10 15.12 7.12
C ASP A 100 -3.97 14.84 5.88
N ASN A 101 -4.22 13.56 5.58
CA ASN A 101 -5.00 13.08 4.43
C ASN A 101 -4.44 13.52 3.05
N LYS A 102 -3.14 13.83 2.94
CA LYS A 102 -2.54 14.20 1.65
C LYS A 102 -2.11 13.02 0.81
N TYR A 103 -1.57 12.00 1.44
CA TYR A 103 -0.99 10.85 0.73
C TYR A 103 -1.50 9.52 1.25
N ILE A 104 -1.52 8.55 0.34
CA ILE A 104 -1.70 7.13 0.63
C ILE A 104 -0.40 6.44 0.22
N LEU A 105 0.18 5.66 1.13
CA LEU A 105 1.41 4.92 0.92
C LEU A 105 1.10 3.43 0.81
N VAL A 106 1.63 2.77 -0.22
CA VAL A 106 1.42 1.33 -0.44
C VAL A 106 2.75 0.63 -0.63
N SER A 107 3.05 -0.35 0.24
CA SER A 107 4.25 -1.19 0.09
C SER A 107 4.01 -2.28 -0.95
N ASN A 108 4.87 -2.35 -1.98
CA ASN A 108 4.79 -3.29 -3.07
C ASN A 108 5.91 -4.34 -2.92
N TRP A 109 5.56 -5.48 -2.39
CA TRP A 109 6.46 -6.54 -1.97
C TRP A 109 7.42 -7.01 -3.07
N CYS A 110 6.89 -7.32 -4.26
CA CYS A 110 7.67 -7.83 -5.38
C CYS A 110 8.28 -6.73 -6.25
N SER A 111 7.71 -5.53 -6.27
CA SER A 111 8.30 -4.38 -6.97
C SER A 111 9.43 -3.71 -6.18
N TYR A 112 9.60 -4.03 -4.89
CA TYR A 112 10.58 -3.42 -4.00
C TYR A 112 10.44 -1.90 -3.87
N THR A 113 9.19 -1.43 -3.91
CA THR A 113 8.87 0.00 -3.89
C THR A 113 7.76 0.32 -2.89
N VAL A 114 7.63 1.61 -2.57
CA VAL A 114 6.41 2.21 -2.01
C VAL A 114 5.80 3.10 -3.07
N SER A 115 4.52 2.88 -3.39
CA SER A 115 3.73 3.81 -4.20
C SER A 115 3.19 4.91 -3.29
N VAL A 116 3.35 6.17 -3.71
CA VAL A 116 2.77 7.35 -3.07
C VAL A 116 1.64 7.86 -3.96
N ILE A 117 0.43 7.88 -3.42
CA ILE A 117 -0.77 8.33 -4.12
C ILE A 117 -1.18 9.66 -3.50
N SER A 118 -1.38 10.68 -4.31
CA SER A 118 -1.94 11.96 -3.88
C SER A 118 -3.46 11.83 -3.75
N VAL A 119 -3.99 12.13 -2.57
CA VAL A 119 -5.45 12.13 -2.33
C VAL A 119 -6.13 13.21 -3.17
N ALA A 120 -5.52 14.40 -3.26
CA ALA A 120 -6.07 15.52 -4.01
C ALA A 120 -6.04 15.30 -5.54
N GLU A 121 -4.92 14.73 -6.07
CA GLU A 121 -4.77 14.49 -7.50
C GLU A 121 -5.36 13.14 -7.95
N GLN A 122 -5.74 12.29 -7.00
CA GLN A 122 -6.29 10.94 -7.23
C GLN A 122 -5.42 10.08 -8.17
N LYS A 123 -4.10 10.17 -8.03
CA LYS A 123 -3.14 9.40 -8.84
C LYS A 123 -1.86 9.09 -8.07
N VAL A 124 -1.11 8.11 -8.55
CA VAL A 124 0.25 7.84 -8.08
C VAL A 124 1.16 9.00 -8.52
N VAL A 125 1.77 9.69 -7.55
CA VAL A 125 2.68 10.83 -7.79
C VAL A 125 4.14 10.44 -7.66
N LYS A 126 4.43 9.35 -6.94
CA LYS A 126 5.80 8.85 -6.76
C LYS A 126 5.83 7.34 -6.57
N SER A 127 6.91 6.71 -7.05
CA SER A 127 7.30 5.35 -6.68
C SER A 127 8.70 5.42 -6.07
N ILE A 128 8.82 5.04 -4.81
CA ILE A 128 10.07 5.14 -4.04
C ILE A 128 10.67 3.74 -3.93
N LYS A 129 11.94 3.59 -4.33
CA LYS A 129 12.67 2.31 -4.17
C LYS A 129 13.01 2.11 -2.70
N ILE A 130 12.62 0.97 -2.14
CA ILE A 130 12.85 0.63 -0.73
C ILE A 130 13.92 -0.47 -0.61
N GLY A 131 13.94 -1.43 -1.48
CA GLY A 131 14.75 -2.63 -1.36
C GLY A 131 13.87 -3.85 -1.19
N ARG A 132 14.44 -4.95 -0.71
CA ARG A 132 13.76 -6.25 -0.74
C ARG A 132 12.60 -6.30 0.24
N TYR A 133 11.43 -6.64 -0.28
CA TYR A 133 10.24 -6.98 0.50
C TYR A 133 9.79 -5.86 1.46
N PRO A 134 9.47 -4.64 0.95
CA PRO A 134 8.90 -3.60 1.78
C PRO A 134 7.57 -4.08 2.38
N ARG A 135 7.37 -3.83 3.69
CA ARG A 135 6.18 -4.31 4.38
C ARG A 135 5.57 -3.24 5.29
N GLY A 136 5.85 -3.26 6.59
CA GLY A 136 5.25 -2.32 7.53
C GLY A 136 5.51 -0.87 7.18
N ILE A 137 4.48 -0.05 7.27
CA ILE A 137 4.52 1.40 7.09
C ILE A 137 3.89 2.05 8.30
N VAL A 138 4.52 3.09 8.85
CA VAL A 138 3.91 4.01 9.81
C VAL A 138 4.26 5.44 9.43
N VAL A 139 3.38 6.36 9.77
CA VAL A 139 3.54 7.80 9.49
C VAL A 139 3.47 8.56 10.81
N THR A 140 4.33 9.57 10.97
CA THR A 140 4.28 10.47 12.12
C THR A 140 2.97 11.28 12.16
N LYS A 141 2.51 11.64 13.35
CA LYS A 141 1.23 12.36 13.53
C LYS A 141 1.17 13.70 12.80
N ASP A 142 2.31 14.36 12.68
CA ASP A 142 2.46 15.61 11.94
C ASP A 142 2.57 15.42 10.43
N SER A 143 2.53 14.16 9.95
CA SER A 143 2.69 13.80 8.54
C SER A 143 4.02 14.24 7.91
N THR A 144 5.06 14.47 8.73
CA THR A 144 6.38 14.87 8.22
C THR A 144 7.16 13.68 7.66
N PHE A 145 7.11 12.53 8.34
CA PHE A 145 7.88 11.34 7.97
C PHE A 145 7.04 10.09 7.89
N ALA A 146 7.41 9.22 6.94
CA ALA A 146 6.99 7.83 6.95
C ALA A 146 8.18 6.90 7.20
N TYR A 147 7.96 5.82 7.94
CA TYR A 147 8.94 4.76 8.14
C TYR A 147 8.45 3.50 7.46
N VAL A 148 9.34 2.82 6.73
CA VAL A 148 9.03 1.61 5.98
C VAL A 148 10.02 0.52 6.34
N ALA A 149 9.52 -0.65 6.71
CA ALA A 149 10.34 -1.83 6.98
C ALA A 149 10.80 -2.49 5.68
N GLU A 150 12.12 -2.65 5.48
CA GLU A 150 12.70 -3.52 4.46
C GLU A 150 12.81 -4.94 5.03
N MET A 151 11.76 -5.76 4.90
CA MET A 151 11.72 -7.09 5.53
C MET A 151 12.77 -8.05 4.95
N GLY A 152 13.17 -7.91 3.68
CA GLY A 152 14.26 -8.69 3.10
C GLY A 152 15.67 -8.15 3.40
N GLY A 153 15.78 -7.23 4.35
CA GLY A 153 17.01 -6.55 4.75
C GLY A 153 17.13 -6.40 6.27
N ASN A 154 17.86 -5.40 6.68
CA ASN A 154 18.19 -5.11 8.08
C ASN A 154 18.08 -3.60 8.40
N ARG A 155 17.15 -2.89 7.76
CA ARG A 155 17.00 -1.45 7.92
C ARG A 155 15.55 -1.02 7.80
N LEU A 156 15.30 0.16 8.33
CA LEU A 156 14.11 0.93 8.07
C LEU A 156 14.46 2.08 7.11
N HIS A 157 13.54 2.42 6.24
CA HIS A 157 13.60 3.61 5.42
C HIS A 157 12.79 4.71 6.10
N ARG A 158 13.41 5.85 6.39
CA ARG A 158 12.72 7.07 6.79
C ARG A 158 12.58 7.96 5.57
N ILE A 159 11.34 8.25 5.19
CA ILE A 159 10.98 9.03 4.01
C ILE A 159 10.45 10.38 4.50
N ASP A 160 11.03 11.47 4.02
CA ASP A 160 10.48 12.81 4.16
C ASP A 160 9.30 12.98 3.20
N LEU A 161 8.10 13.28 3.71
CA LEU A 161 6.89 13.33 2.90
C LEU A 161 6.72 14.65 2.11
N ALA A 162 7.56 15.65 2.35
CA ALA A 162 7.58 16.88 1.56
C ALA A 162 8.47 16.75 0.31
N THR A 163 9.59 16.03 0.42
CA THR A 163 10.58 15.90 -0.66
C THR A 163 10.62 14.51 -1.29
N PHE A 164 10.12 13.50 -0.60
CA PHE A 164 10.26 12.07 -0.89
C PHE A 164 11.71 11.57 -0.87
N GLU A 165 12.61 12.31 -0.26
CA GLU A 165 13.96 11.86 0.03
C GLU A 165 13.95 10.85 1.17
N GLN A 166 14.93 9.94 1.14
CA GLN A 166 14.97 8.87 2.14
C GLN A 166 16.34 8.77 2.81
N THR A 167 16.32 8.44 4.09
CA THR A 167 17.46 8.03 4.89
C THR A 167 17.23 6.64 5.46
N TYR A 168 18.28 6.02 6.01
CA TYR A 168 18.23 4.64 6.49
C TYR A 168 18.54 4.57 7.98
N ILE A 169 17.80 3.74 8.69
CA ILE A 169 18.02 3.42 10.10
C ILE A 169 18.39 1.93 10.17
N PRO A 170 19.63 1.58 10.56
CA PRO A 170 20.01 0.20 10.79
C PRO A 170 19.16 -0.42 11.90
N ILE A 171 18.70 -1.65 11.68
CA ILE A 171 17.92 -2.42 12.64
C ILE A 171 18.28 -3.90 12.47
N GLY A 172 17.78 -4.76 13.37
CA GLY A 172 17.95 -6.22 13.21
C GLY A 172 17.31 -6.77 11.93
N SER A 173 17.58 -8.00 11.62
CA SER A 173 17.15 -8.67 10.38
C SER A 173 15.62 -8.85 10.30
N ASN A 174 15.10 -8.79 9.10
CA ASN A 174 13.70 -9.06 8.76
C ASN A 174 12.67 -8.23 9.55
N PRO A 175 12.79 -6.89 9.61
CA PRO A 175 11.76 -6.05 10.23
C PRO A 175 10.43 -6.22 9.48
N ARG A 176 9.31 -6.40 10.22
CA ARG A 176 8.04 -6.73 9.59
C ARG A 176 6.95 -5.69 9.83
N ALA A 177 6.48 -5.56 11.06
CA ALA A 177 5.46 -4.58 11.43
C ALA A 177 6.11 -3.43 12.21
N LEU A 178 5.55 -2.24 12.03
CA LEU A 178 6.01 -1.03 12.68
C LEU A 178 4.84 -0.39 13.44
N VAL A 179 5.13 0.23 14.56
CA VAL A 179 4.20 1.08 15.29
C VAL A 179 4.96 2.21 15.99
N LEU A 180 4.42 3.42 15.94
CA LEU A 180 4.93 4.57 16.69
C LEU A 180 4.24 4.65 18.05
N SER A 181 4.99 5.11 19.08
CA SER A 181 4.37 5.52 20.35
C SER A 181 3.39 6.68 20.13
N PRO A 182 2.43 6.88 21.07
CA PRO A 182 1.46 7.96 20.95
C PRO A 182 2.04 9.39 20.85
N ASP A 183 3.31 9.57 21.20
CA ASP A 183 4.03 10.86 21.14
C ASP A 183 5.07 10.90 20.02
N ASP A 184 5.08 9.90 19.14
CA ASP A 184 6.03 9.70 18.03
C ASP A 184 7.52 9.62 18.42
N LYS A 185 7.83 9.48 19.73
CA LYS A 185 9.23 9.45 20.19
C LYS A 185 9.88 8.08 20.09
N VAL A 186 9.08 7.01 20.05
CA VAL A 186 9.58 5.64 19.99
C VAL A 186 8.94 4.91 18.81
N LEU A 187 9.78 4.29 18.00
CA LEU A 187 9.38 3.41 16.92
C LEU A 187 9.65 1.96 17.33
N TYR A 188 8.61 1.16 17.40
CA TYR A 188 8.68 -0.28 17.64
C TYR A 188 8.65 -1.03 16.33
N ALA A 189 9.51 -2.04 16.20
CA ALA A 189 9.54 -2.92 15.05
C ALA A 189 9.48 -4.37 15.52
N THR A 190 8.63 -5.18 14.90
CA THR A 190 8.68 -6.62 15.08
C THR A 190 9.68 -7.21 14.09
N MET A 191 10.46 -8.20 14.58
CA MET A 191 11.44 -8.91 13.76
C MET A 191 10.91 -10.30 13.43
N ASN A 192 10.93 -10.66 12.15
CA ASN A 192 10.55 -12.02 11.72
C ASN A 192 11.81 -12.89 11.73
N LEU A 193 12.10 -13.47 12.88
CA LEU A 193 13.20 -14.41 13.05
C LEU A 193 12.73 -15.78 12.54
N SER A 194 13.11 -16.15 11.34
CA SER A 194 12.92 -17.48 10.77
C SER A 194 14.23 -18.27 10.81
#